data_9456f91211458c723305a4af34d5d052
#
_entry.id   9456f91211458c723305a4af34d5d052
#
_cell.length_a   1.000
_cell.length_b   1.000
_cell.length_c   1.000
_cell.angle_alpha   90.00
_cell.angle_beta   90.00
_cell.angle_gamma   90.00
#
_symmetry.space_group_name_H-M   'P 1'
#
loop_
_entity.id
_entity.type
_entity.pdbx_description
1 polymer ?
#
loop_
_entity_poly.entity_id
_entity_poly.type
_entity_poly.pdbx_seq_one_letter_code
_entity_poly.pdbx_strand_id
1 'polypeptide(L)'
;MYFVGGILSFFVCLFVSSIDLNFLNKKERIKVSIRNIKKYYNLINFIIIFFVNLYLISLFLNNNVLYIINLLCFLCIYICSVTDIICKNIFLDIILSFACPIIFFNIYGNYIKISVFGLISGILLYGIIYILSRLFYGMEAFGIGDIYVLSLIGLSTDWYTVFNIGLFAFVIAGIFYFVKYIFVRKLQTFKHQEIPLVPFILFSYLILIYF
;
A
#
# COMPACT_ATOMS: atom_id res chain seq x y z
N MET A 1 24.80 -1.87 -6.99
CA MET A 1 23.50 -1.78 -6.32
C MET A 1 22.71 -0.53 -6.71
N TYR A 2 23.22 0.67 -6.53
CA TYR A 2 22.55 1.92 -6.91
C TYR A 2 22.08 1.97 -8.37
N PHE A 3 22.89 1.44 -9.31
CA PHE A 3 22.56 1.40 -10.73
C PHE A 3 21.38 0.46 -11.03
N VAL A 4 21.34 -0.71 -10.41
CA VAL A 4 20.23 -1.67 -10.55
C VAL A 4 18.94 -1.11 -9.94
N GLY A 5 19.03 -0.47 -8.77
CA GLY A 5 17.91 0.21 -8.13
C GLY A 5 17.36 1.37 -8.98
N GLY A 6 18.24 2.13 -9.62
CA GLY A 6 17.85 3.19 -10.55
C GLY A 6 17.11 2.68 -11.80
N ILE A 7 17.62 1.59 -12.39
CA ILE A 7 16.97 0.92 -13.53
C ILE A 7 15.61 0.34 -13.12
N LEU A 8 15.53 -0.34 -11.98
CA LEU A 8 14.27 -0.89 -11.45
C LEU A 8 13.24 0.22 -11.20
N SER A 9 13.65 1.34 -10.60
CA SER A 9 12.77 2.50 -10.36
C SER A 9 12.24 3.07 -11.68
N PHE A 10 13.09 3.14 -12.70
CA PHE A 10 12.71 3.63 -14.03
C PHE A 10 11.69 2.70 -14.70
N PHE A 11 11.93 1.38 -14.69
CA PHE A 11 10.98 0.40 -15.24
C PHE A 11 9.65 0.41 -14.49
N VAL A 12 9.67 0.56 -13.16
CA VAL A 12 8.44 0.63 -12.38
C VAL A 12 7.69 1.92 -12.63
N CYS A 13 8.39 3.04 -12.77
CA CYS A 13 7.76 4.30 -13.16
C CYS A 13 7.08 4.19 -14.54
N LEU A 14 7.72 3.53 -15.51
CA LEU A 14 7.12 3.21 -16.80
C LEU A 14 5.92 2.28 -16.66
N PHE A 15 6.01 1.26 -15.80
CA PHE A 15 4.90 0.34 -15.56
C PHE A 15 3.71 1.05 -14.91
N VAL A 16 3.93 1.84 -13.86
CA VAL A 16 2.87 2.63 -13.20
C VAL A 16 2.26 3.65 -14.15
N SER A 17 3.07 4.26 -15.04
CA SER A 17 2.57 5.19 -16.06
C SER A 17 1.81 4.50 -17.20
N SER A 18 2.08 3.22 -17.47
CA SER A 18 1.44 2.42 -18.51
C SER A 18 0.16 1.73 -18.01
N ILE A 19 -0.10 1.70 -16.69
CA ILE A 19 -1.38 1.26 -16.17
C ILE A 19 -2.46 2.16 -16.77
N ASP A 20 -3.16 1.63 -17.77
CA ASP A 20 -4.17 2.39 -18.48
C ASP A 20 -5.37 2.55 -17.55
N LEU A 21 -5.46 3.74 -16.94
CA LEU A 21 -6.60 4.11 -16.10
C LEU A 21 -7.94 3.93 -16.85
N ASN A 22 -7.91 3.89 -18.19
CA ASN A 22 -9.09 3.58 -19.00
C ASN A 22 -9.51 2.11 -18.90
N PHE A 23 -8.57 1.19 -18.67
CA PHE A 23 -8.89 -0.22 -18.44
C PHE A 23 -9.60 -0.42 -17.10
N LEU A 24 -9.13 0.29 -16.07
CA LEU A 24 -9.74 0.31 -14.74
C LEU A 24 -11.10 1.04 -14.73
N ASN A 25 -11.25 2.04 -15.59
CA ASN A 25 -12.45 2.90 -15.68
C ASN A 25 -13.60 2.28 -16.50
N LYS A 26 -13.38 1.15 -17.17
CA LYS A 26 -14.40 0.48 -18.02
C LYS A 26 -15.56 -0.11 -17.20
N LYS A 27 -15.36 -0.32 -15.87
CA LYS A 27 -16.37 -0.83 -14.95
C LYS A 27 -17.19 0.26 -14.26
N GLU A 28 -16.68 1.49 -14.14
CA GLU A 28 -17.39 2.60 -13.50
C GLU A 28 -17.25 3.88 -14.32
N ARG A 29 -18.39 4.45 -14.74
CA ARG A 29 -18.47 5.69 -15.54
C ARG A 29 -18.08 6.92 -14.72
N ILE A 30 -16.83 7.07 -14.33
CA ILE A 30 -16.33 8.29 -13.70
C ILE A 30 -15.62 9.12 -14.78
N LYS A 31 -16.29 10.16 -15.26
CA LYS A 31 -15.70 11.20 -16.13
C LYS A 31 -14.74 12.07 -15.31
N VAL A 32 -13.51 11.62 -15.12
CA VAL A 32 -12.42 12.51 -14.67
C VAL A 32 -11.67 12.98 -15.91
N SER A 33 -11.43 14.28 -16.02
CA SER A 33 -10.66 14.87 -17.12
C SER A 33 -9.18 14.47 -17.01
N ILE A 34 -8.86 13.29 -17.54
CA ILE A 34 -7.62 12.53 -17.34
C ILE A 34 -6.42 13.17 -18.09
N ARG A 35 -6.67 14.02 -19.08
CA ARG A 35 -5.60 14.50 -19.99
C ARG A 35 -4.54 15.40 -19.32
N ASN A 36 -4.94 16.23 -18.36
CA ASN A 36 -4.01 17.15 -17.67
C ASN A 36 -3.32 16.50 -16.46
N ILE A 37 -3.96 15.53 -15.82
CA ILE A 37 -3.41 14.78 -14.69
C ILE A 37 -2.24 13.89 -15.16
N LYS A 38 -2.31 13.31 -16.35
CA LYS A 38 -1.33 12.34 -16.88
C LYS A 38 0.10 12.87 -16.96
N LYS A 39 0.30 14.16 -17.28
CA LYS A 39 1.66 14.73 -17.47
C LYS A 39 2.37 15.03 -16.13
N TYR A 40 1.65 15.63 -15.16
CA TYR A 40 2.22 15.93 -13.82
C TYR A 40 2.35 14.68 -12.97
N TYR A 41 1.42 13.76 -13.11
CA TYR A 41 1.38 12.51 -12.39
C TYR A 41 2.63 11.65 -12.65
N ASN A 42 3.10 11.55 -13.87
CA ASN A 42 4.30 10.76 -14.21
C ASN A 42 5.58 11.30 -13.55
N LEU A 43 5.77 12.61 -13.51
CA LEU A 43 6.98 13.22 -12.95
C LEU A 43 6.98 13.13 -11.42
N ILE A 44 5.86 13.40 -10.76
CA ILE A 44 5.71 13.29 -9.30
C ILE A 44 5.93 11.83 -8.85
N ASN A 45 5.33 10.88 -9.54
CA ASN A 45 5.50 9.46 -9.24
C ASN A 45 6.97 9.01 -9.38
N PHE A 46 7.64 9.48 -10.43
CA PHE A 46 9.06 9.18 -10.62
C PHE A 46 9.91 9.71 -9.45
N ILE A 47 9.68 10.93 -9.03
CA ILE A 47 10.38 11.55 -7.91
C ILE A 47 10.14 10.76 -6.62
N ILE A 48 8.88 10.43 -6.30
CA ILE A 48 8.54 9.68 -5.09
C ILE A 48 9.22 8.31 -5.09
N ILE A 49 9.07 7.54 -6.16
CA ILE A 49 9.66 6.19 -6.27
C ILE A 49 11.18 6.26 -6.19
N PHE A 50 11.81 7.26 -6.81
CA PHE A 50 13.26 7.45 -6.77
C PHE A 50 13.76 7.74 -5.36
N PHE A 51 13.15 8.68 -4.64
CA PHE A 51 13.57 9.01 -3.27
C PHE A 51 13.34 7.85 -2.29
N VAL A 52 12.20 7.14 -2.40
CA VAL A 52 11.94 5.97 -1.55
C VAL A 52 12.92 4.83 -1.88
N ASN A 53 13.27 4.64 -3.14
CA ASN A 53 14.29 3.66 -3.51
C ASN A 53 15.66 3.99 -2.90
N LEU A 54 16.09 5.27 -2.94
CA LEU A 54 17.32 5.69 -2.26
C LEU A 54 17.24 5.45 -0.74
N TYR A 55 16.10 5.71 -0.14
CA TYR A 55 15.85 5.45 1.28
C TYR A 55 15.97 3.95 1.59
N LEU A 56 15.31 3.07 0.84
CA LEU A 56 15.42 1.62 1.02
C LEU A 56 16.84 1.09 0.82
N ILE A 57 17.58 1.64 -0.15
CA ILE A 57 19.00 1.31 -0.32
C ILE A 57 19.79 1.66 0.93
N SER A 58 19.57 2.84 1.53
CA SER A 58 20.29 3.25 2.73
C SER A 58 20.00 2.35 3.94
N LEU A 59 18.77 1.82 4.04
CA LEU A 59 18.37 0.92 5.12
C LEU A 59 18.96 -0.49 4.98
N PHE A 60 18.98 -1.03 3.77
CA PHE A 60 19.33 -2.43 3.50
C PHE A 60 20.65 -2.58 2.74
N LEU A 61 21.63 -1.67 2.97
CA LEU A 61 22.94 -1.69 2.30
C LEU A 61 23.65 -3.04 2.38
N ASN A 62 23.51 -3.72 3.51
CA ASN A 62 24.22 -4.96 3.81
C ASN A 62 23.44 -6.23 3.42
N ASN A 63 22.16 -6.10 3.03
CA ASN A 63 21.32 -7.25 2.73
C ASN A 63 20.50 -7.05 1.46
N ASN A 64 21.06 -7.53 0.35
CA ASN A 64 20.45 -7.39 -0.98
C ASN A 64 19.07 -8.07 -1.09
N VAL A 65 18.86 -9.17 -0.36
CA VAL A 65 17.60 -9.93 -0.42
C VAL A 65 16.48 -9.13 0.26
N LEU A 66 16.75 -8.62 1.47
CA LEU A 66 15.79 -7.79 2.19
C LEU A 66 15.48 -6.49 1.43
N TYR A 67 16.48 -5.89 0.78
CA TYR A 67 16.24 -4.73 -0.08
C TYR A 67 15.25 -5.05 -1.21
N ILE A 68 15.43 -6.16 -1.93
CA ILE A 68 14.55 -6.54 -3.04
C ILE A 68 13.13 -6.83 -2.52
N ILE A 69 13.00 -7.56 -1.42
CA ILE A 69 11.70 -7.88 -0.81
C ILE A 69 10.94 -6.60 -0.46
N ASN A 70 11.59 -5.67 0.24
CA ASN A 70 10.95 -4.43 0.67
C ASN A 70 10.70 -3.47 -0.48
N LEU A 71 11.53 -3.46 -1.51
CA LEU A 71 11.28 -2.71 -2.73
C LEU A 71 10.02 -3.22 -3.46
N LEU A 72 9.90 -4.53 -3.66
CA LEU A 72 8.72 -5.13 -4.29
C LEU A 72 7.45 -4.85 -3.49
N CYS A 73 7.53 -4.96 -2.16
CA CYS A 73 6.42 -4.65 -1.26
C CYS A 73 6.01 -3.18 -1.39
N PHE A 74 6.96 -2.24 -1.31
CA PHE A 74 6.69 -0.81 -1.49
C PHE A 74 6.00 -0.53 -2.83
N LEU A 75 6.49 -1.10 -3.93
CA LEU A 75 5.93 -0.88 -5.25
C LEU A 75 4.48 -1.36 -5.35
N CYS A 76 4.18 -2.54 -4.80
CA CYS A 76 2.82 -3.06 -4.74
C CYS A 76 1.89 -2.14 -3.95
N ILE A 77 2.29 -1.75 -2.73
CA ILE A 77 1.48 -0.89 -1.87
C ILE A 77 1.29 0.48 -2.53
N TYR A 78 2.31 1.01 -3.21
CA TYR A 78 2.23 2.27 -3.92
C TYR A 78 1.17 2.22 -5.04
N ILE A 79 1.18 1.15 -5.86
CA ILE A 79 0.16 0.93 -6.91
C ILE A 79 -1.23 0.80 -6.27
N CYS A 80 -1.36 -0.01 -5.21
CA CYS A 80 -2.62 -0.17 -4.49
C CYS A 80 -3.12 1.15 -3.86
N SER A 81 -2.22 1.97 -3.32
CA SER A 81 -2.56 3.30 -2.80
C SER A 81 -3.12 4.23 -3.87
N VAL A 82 -2.52 4.22 -5.06
CA VAL A 82 -2.99 5.01 -6.20
C VAL A 82 -4.37 4.53 -6.68
N THR A 83 -4.56 3.22 -6.81
CA THR A 83 -5.85 2.65 -7.24
C THR A 83 -6.94 2.87 -6.18
N ASP A 84 -6.61 2.82 -4.91
CA ASP A 84 -7.54 3.09 -3.81
C ASP A 84 -7.99 4.55 -3.79
N ILE A 85 -7.10 5.51 -4.03
CA ILE A 85 -7.47 6.94 -4.12
C ILE A 85 -8.39 7.21 -5.32
N ILE A 86 -8.11 6.60 -6.47
CA ILE A 86 -8.81 6.92 -7.73
C ILE A 86 -10.11 6.12 -7.86
N CYS A 87 -10.03 4.80 -7.65
CA CYS A 87 -11.11 3.85 -7.92
C CYS A 87 -11.80 3.34 -6.65
N LYS A 88 -11.22 3.60 -5.45
CA LYS A 88 -11.65 3.03 -4.17
C LYS A 88 -11.75 1.49 -4.22
N ASN A 89 -10.92 0.89 -5.01
CA ASN A 89 -10.86 -0.55 -5.21
C ASN A 89 -9.41 -1.03 -5.24
N ILE A 90 -9.17 -2.15 -4.60
CA ILE A 90 -7.87 -2.82 -4.55
C ILE A 90 -7.97 -4.08 -5.41
N PHE A 91 -7.08 -4.21 -6.39
CA PHE A 91 -7.07 -5.33 -7.32
C PHE A 91 -6.22 -6.47 -6.78
N LEU A 92 -6.85 -7.61 -6.50
CA LEU A 92 -6.19 -8.80 -5.98
C LEU A 92 -5.09 -9.31 -6.93
N ASP A 93 -5.30 -9.19 -8.25
CA ASP A 93 -4.33 -9.63 -9.25
C ASP A 93 -2.98 -8.90 -9.13
N ILE A 94 -3.00 -7.62 -8.77
CA ILE A 94 -1.78 -6.83 -8.51
C ILE A 94 -1.06 -7.39 -7.28
N ILE A 95 -1.80 -7.62 -6.19
CA ILE A 95 -1.21 -8.14 -4.95
C ILE A 95 -0.60 -9.52 -5.18
N LEU A 96 -1.29 -10.42 -5.87
CA LEU A 96 -0.79 -11.76 -6.16
C LEU A 96 0.45 -11.74 -7.06
N SER A 97 0.50 -10.84 -8.06
CA SER A 97 1.67 -10.71 -8.94
C SER A 97 2.94 -10.29 -8.20
N PHE A 98 2.83 -9.50 -7.13
CA PHE A 98 3.96 -9.13 -6.28
C PHE A 98 4.22 -10.13 -5.14
N ALA A 99 3.19 -10.81 -4.64
CA ALA A 99 3.35 -11.81 -3.58
C ALA A 99 4.23 -12.99 -4.04
N CYS A 100 4.06 -13.48 -5.27
CA CYS A 100 4.85 -14.59 -5.80
C CYS A 100 6.37 -14.32 -5.76
N PRO A 101 6.92 -13.22 -6.32
CA PRO A 101 8.35 -12.95 -6.23
C PRO A 101 8.81 -12.66 -4.79
N ILE A 102 7.99 -12.02 -3.94
CA ILE A 102 8.33 -11.81 -2.52
C ILE A 102 8.51 -13.16 -1.82
N ILE A 103 7.61 -14.12 -2.01
CA ILE A 103 7.73 -15.47 -1.44
C ILE A 103 9.00 -16.16 -1.96
N PHE A 104 9.29 -16.06 -3.25
CA PHE A 104 10.50 -16.63 -3.83
C PHE A 104 11.79 -16.09 -3.15
N PHE A 105 11.90 -14.76 -2.99
CA PHE A 105 13.06 -14.16 -2.32
C PHE A 105 13.11 -14.47 -0.81
N ASN A 106 11.95 -14.65 -0.15
CA ASN A 106 11.91 -15.09 1.24
C ASN A 106 12.43 -16.51 1.43
N ILE A 107 12.13 -17.42 0.50
CA ILE A 107 12.67 -18.79 0.49
C ILE A 107 14.18 -18.74 0.25
N TYR A 108 14.62 -17.99 -0.75
CA TYR A 108 16.02 -17.84 -1.08
C TYR A 108 16.86 -17.25 0.07
N GLY A 109 16.31 -16.26 0.79
CA GLY A 109 16.96 -15.61 1.93
C GLY A 109 16.80 -16.34 3.26
N ASN A 110 16.09 -17.47 3.32
CA ASN A 110 15.72 -18.20 4.55
C ASN A 110 14.86 -17.38 5.53
N TYR A 111 14.08 -16.39 5.04
CA TYR A 111 13.19 -15.55 5.85
C TYR A 111 11.76 -16.09 5.93
N ILE A 112 11.47 -17.25 5.32
CA ILE A 112 10.09 -17.75 5.17
C ILE A 112 9.33 -17.89 6.49
N LYS A 113 10.01 -18.31 7.57
CA LYS A 113 9.37 -18.44 8.89
C LYS A 113 8.86 -17.09 9.40
N ILE A 114 9.70 -16.06 9.35
CA ILE A 114 9.34 -14.70 9.81
C ILE A 114 8.21 -14.15 8.96
N SER A 115 8.29 -14.31 7.65
CA SER A 115 7.29 -13.84 6.68
C SER A 115 5.92 -14.51 6.86
N VAL A 116 5.88 -15.80 7.19
CA VAL A 116 4.60 -16.50 7.46
C VAL A 116 3.95 -15.96 8.74
N PHE A 117 4.71 -15.74 9.80
CA PHE A 117 4.17 -15.11 11.01
C PHE A 117 3.70 -13.67 10.76
N GLY A 118 4.44 -12.92 9.96
CA GLY A 118 4.03 -11.57 9.54
C GLY A 118 2.73 -11.59 8.74
N LEU A 119 2.60 -12.48 7.76
CA LEU A 119 1.37 -12.63 6.97
C LEU A 119 0.17 -12.96 7.87
N ILE A 120 0.31 -13.93 8.78
CA ILE A 120 -0.74 -14.31 9.72
C ILE A 120 -1.13 -13.12 10.60
N SER A 121 -0.16 -12.37 11.12
CA SER A 121 -0.39 -11.17 11.93
C SER A 121 -1.20 -10.11 11.15
N GLY A 122 -0.87 -9.86 9.89
CA GLY A 122 -1.60 -8.91 9.04
C GLY A 122 -3.05 -9.32 8.80
N ILE A 123 -3.28 -10.61 8.48
CA ILE A 123 -4.63 -11.17 8.30
C ILE A 123 -5.43 -11.08 9.60
N LEU A 124 -4.84 -11.48 10.73
CA LEU A 124 -5.54 -11.50 12.01
C LEU A 124 -5.92 -10.09 12.47
N LEU A 125 -5.00 -9.12 12.40
CA LEU A 125 -5.26 -7.77 12.87
C LEU A 125 -6.46 -7.15 12.13
N TYR A 126 -6.37 -7.05 10.82
CA TYR A 126 -7.43 -6.41 10.03
C TYR A 126 -8.65 -7.32 9.86
N GLY A 127 -8.47 -8.64 9.81
CA GLY A 127 -9.56 -9.60 9.77
C GLY A 127 -10.44 -9.55 11.02
N ILE A 128 -9.85 -9.47 12.21
CA ILE A 128 -10.60 -9.33 13.46
C ILE A 128 -11.37 -8.01 13.47
N ILE A 129 -10.74 -6.89 13.13
CA ILE A 129 -11.42 -5.59 13.09
C ILE A 129 -12.58 -5.61 12.08
N TYR A 130 -12.37 -6.20 10.89
CA TYR A 130 -13.41 -6.36 9.88
C TYR A 130 -14.61 -7.16 10.39
N ILE A 131 -14.36 -8.32 11.00
CA ILE A 131 -15.42 -9.18 11.56
C ILE A 131 -16.16 -8.45 12.68
N LEU A 132 -15.44 -7.83 13.62
CA LEU A 132 -16.04 -7.11 14.74
C LEU A 132 -16.90 -5.93 14.26
N SER A 133 -16.42 -5.16 13.27
CA SER A 133 -17.18 -4.04 12.72
C SER A 133 -18.49 -4.50 12.09
N ARG A 134 -18.47 -5.62 11.36
CA ARG A 134 -19.65 -6.19 10.73
C ARG A 134 -20.63 -6.75 11.76
N LEU A 135 -20.14 -7.37 12.83
CA LEU A 135 -20.99 -7.92 13.90
C LEU A 135 -21.65 -6.83 14.75
N PHE A 136 -20.91 -5.77 15.13
CA PHE A 136 -21.43 -4.74 16.02
C PHE A 136 -22.19 -3.62 15.32
N TYR A 137 -21.76 -3.23 14.12
CA TYR A 137 -22.32 -2.08 13.42
C TYR A 137 -23.15 -2.46 12.19
N GLY A 138 -23.12 -3.74 11.76
CA GLY A 138 -23.79 -4.18 10.53
C GLY A 138 -23.20 -3.59 9.24
N MET A 139 -22.09 -2.86 9.35
CA MET A 139 -21.38 -2.21 8.24
C MET A 139 -19.90 -2.57 8.29
N GLU A 140 -19.28 -2.58 7.12
CA GLU A 140 -17.84 -2.83 6.99
C GLU A 140 -17.07 -1.55 7.35
N ALA A 141 -16.11 -1.63 8.29
CA ALA A 141 -15.29 -0.49 8.69
C ALA A 141 -14.34 -0.06 7.56
N PHE A 142 -13.88 -1.01 6.76
CA PHE A 142 -12.97 -0.84 5.62
C PHE A 142 -13.10 -2.02 4.66
N GLY A 143 -12.48 -1.93 3.46
CA GLY A 143 -12.58 -2.95 2.43
C GLY A 143 -11.76 -4.21 2.74
N ILE A 144 -12.21 -5.36 2.24
CA ILE A 144 -11.43 -6.63 2.31
C ILE A 144 -10.05 -6.46 1.66
N GLY A 145 -9.92 -5.57 0.67
CA GLY A 145 -8.65 -5.27 0.01
C GLY A 145 -7.56 -4.78 0.95
N ASP A 146 -7.92 -4.02 2.02
CA ASP A 146 -6.96 -3.53 3.02
C ASP A 146 -6.33 -4.68 3.81
N ILE A 147 -7.09 -5.78 4.04
CA ILE A 147 -6.58 -7.00 4.68
C ILE A 147 -5.47 -7.62 3.79
N TYR A 148 -5.70 -7.69 2.49
CA TYR A 148 -4.71 -8.25 1.56
C TYR A 148 -3.44 -7.40 1.49
N VAL A 149 -3.58 -6.07 1.50
CA VAL A 149 -2.42 -5.15 1.51
C VAL A 149 -1.59 -5.33 2.78
N LEU A 150 -2.23 -5.36 3.96
CA LEU A 150 -1.50 -5.55 5.22
C LEU A 150 -0.87 -6.94 5.29
N SER A 151 -1.53 -7.96 4.76
CA SER A 151 -0.98 -9.32 4.69
C SER A 151 0.25 -9.39 3.79
N LEU A 152 0.27 -8.65 2.67
CA LEU A 152 1.44 -8.55 1.79
C LEU A 152 2.62 -7.88 2.51
N ILE A 153 2.37 -6.83 3.29
CA ILE A 153 3.41 -6.22 4.14
C ILE A 153 3.97 -7.27 5.10
N GLY A 154 3.12 -8.13 5.64
CA GLY A 154 3.54 -9.22 6.51
C GLY A 154 4.46 -10.23 5.82
N LEU A 155 4.34 -10.43 4.52
CA LEU A 155 5.30 -11.25 3.77
C LEU A 155 6.68 -10.60 3.65
N SER A 156 6.80 -9.29 3.79
CA SER A 156 8.07 -8.56 3.64
C SER A 156 8.71 -8.18 4.96
N THR A 157 7.95 -8.23 6.07
CA THR A 157 8.39 -7.80 7.40
C THR A 157 8.04 -8.86 8.46
N ASP A 158 8.42 -8.61 9.71
CA ASP A 158 8.07 -9.46 10.85
C ASP A 158 6.67 -9.12 11.40
N TRP A 159 6.13 -10.02 12.24
CA TRP A 159 4.80 -9.91 12.83
C TRP A 159 4.59 -8.65 13.68
N TYR A 160 5.65 -8.21 14.41
CA TYR A 160 5.59 -7.04 15.26
C TYR A 160 5.52 -5.75 14.45
N THR A 161 6.36 -5.63 13.44
CA THR A 161 6.37 -4.47 12.52
C THR A 161 5.05 -4.32 11.78
N VAL A 162 4.48 -5.42 11.25
CA VAL A 162 3.16 -5.41 10.59
C VAL A 162 2.06 -4.95 11.52
N PHE A 163 2.06 -5.47 12.75
CA PHE A 163 1.06 -5.09 13.74
C PHE A 163 1.10 -3.59 14.03
N ASN A 164 2.30 -3.04 14.22
CA ASN A 164 2.49 -1.61 14.44
C ASN A 164 2.10 -0.79 13.20
N ILE A 165 2.45 -1.22 11.99
CA ILE A 165 2.06 -0.54 10.74
C ILE A 165 0.54 -0.46 10.64
N GLY A 166 -0.16 -1.57 10.89
CA GLY A 166 -1.62 -1.61 10.84
C GLY A 166 -2.27 -0.66 11.85
N LEU A 167 -1.83 -0.66 13.11
CA LEU A 167 -2.35 0.24 14.14
C LEU A 167 -2.04 1.71 13.82
N PHE A 168 -0.81 1.99 13.40
CA PHE A 168 -0.38 3.35 13.11
C PHE A 168 -1.13 3.94 11.91
N ALA A 169 -1.46 3.12 10.91
CA ALA A 169 -2.28 3.53 9.78
C ALA A 169 -3.67 4.01 10.21
N PHE A 170 -4.32 3.33 11.14
CA PHE A 170 -5.60 3.77 11.70
C PHE A 170 -5.48 5.07 12.48
N VAL A 171 -4.43 5.23 13.28
CA VAL A 171 -4.21 6.48 14.04
C VAL A 171 -4.03 7.65 13.08
N ILE A 172 -3.20 7.52 12.05
CA ILE A 172 -2.95 8.60 11.07
C ILE A 172 -4.23 8.90 10.28
N ALA A 173 -4.94 7.87 9.82
CA ALA A 173 -6.21 8.06 9.13
C ALA A 173 -7.22 8.78 10.02
N GLY A 174 -7.34 8.37 11.29
CA GLY A 174 -8.21 9.01 12.27
C GLY A 174 -7.89 10.49 12.47
N ILE A 175 -6.62 10.83 12.67
CA ILE A 175 -6.17 12.22 12.83
C ILE A 175 -6.48 13.02 11.56
N PHE A 176 -6.16 12.50 10.38
CA PHE A 176 -6.39 13.17 9.10
C PHE A 176 -7.88 13.49 8.89
N TYR A 177 -8.76 12.51 9.12
CA TYR A 177 -10.20 12.72 8.94
C TYR A 177 -10.82 13.58 10.03
N PHE A 178 -10.29 13.52 11.27
CA PHE A 178 -10.69 14.42 12.34
C PHE A 178 -10.37 15.87 12.01
N VAL A 179 -9.17 16.15 11.53
CA VAL A 179 -8.76 17.49 11.07
C VAL A 179 -9.64 17.95 9.91
N LYS A 180 -9.85 17.09 8.91
CA LYS A 180 -10.73 17.39 7.77
C LYS A 180 -12.16 17.71 8.22
N TYR A 181 -12.69 17.00 9.22
CA TYR A 181 -14.00 17.25 9.80
C TYR A 181 -14.12 18.64 10.42
N ILE A 182 -13.12 19.08 11.18
CA ILE A 182 -13.09 20.42 11.79
C ILE A 182 -13.12 21.51 10.72
N PHE A 183 -12.36 21.36 9.64
CA PHE A 183 -12.27 22.40 8.59
C PHE A 183 -13.50 22.46 7.68
N VAL A 184 -14.14 21.35 7.38
CA VAL A 184 -15.24 21.29 6.37
C VAL A 184 -16.61 21.61 6.96
N ARG A 185 -16.82 21.52 8.28
CA ARG A 185 -18.06 21.82 9.03
C ARG A 185 -19.40 21.30 8.43
N LYS A 186 -19.38 20.40 7.44
CA LYS A 186 -20.57 19.81 6.81
C LYS A 186 -20.70 18.32 7.16
N LEU A 187 -21.38 18.02 8.25
CA LEU A 187 -21.63 16.66 8.76
C LEU A 187 -22.28 15.71 7.72
N GLN A 188 -23.15 16.23 6.87
CA GLN A 188 -23.94 15.42 5.94
C GLN A 188 -23.11 14.79 4.79
N THR A 189 -21.97 15.38 4.42
CA THR A 189 -21.14 14.90 3.32
C THR A 189 -20.23 13.74 3.72
N PHE A 190 -20.02 13.50 5.01
CA PHE A 190 -19.10 12.44 5.50
C PHE A 190 -19.79 11.10 5.75
N LYS A 191 -21.10 11.06 5.91
CA LYS A 191 -21.85 9.86 6.36
C LYS A 191 -21.83 8.69 5.35
N HIS A 192 -21.40 8.92 4.09
CA HIS A 192 -21.37 7.91 3.03
C HIS A 192 -20.09 7.93 2.18
N GLN A 193 -19.02 8.59 2.64
CA GLN A 193 -17.75 8.57 1.89
C GLN A 193 -16.90 7.40 2.36
N GLU A 194 -16.65 6.45 1.47
CA GLU A 194 -15.61 5.44 1.65
C GLU A 194 -14.25 6.12 1.79
N ILE A 195 -13.51 5.71 2.81
CA ILE A 195 -12.23 6.28 3.18
C ILE A 195 -11.13 5.40 2.60
N PRO A 196 -10.29 5.89 1.67
CA PRO A 196 -9.13 5.12 1.20
C PRO A 196 -8.14 4.94 2.36
N LEU A 197 -7.89 3.70 2.80
CA LEU A 197 -7.00 3.39 3.93
C LEU A 197 -5.57 3.08 3.46
N VAL A 198 -5.39 2.54 2.26
CA VAL A 198 -4.07 2.12 1.74
C VAL A 198 -3.03 3.24 1.71
N PRO A 199 -3.34 4.51 1.40
CA PRO A 199 -2.36 5.60 1.48
C PRO A 199 -1.77 5.77 2.89
N PHE A 200 -2.59 5.57 3.93
CA PHE A 200 -2.15 5.66 5.31
C PHE A 200 -1.31 4.44 5.72
N ILE A 201 -1.65 3.26 5.19
CA ILE A 201 -0.83 2.05 5.34
C ILE A 201 0.55 2.26 4.69
N LEU A 202 0.60 2.82 3.49
CA LEU A 202 1.85 3.14 2.80
C LEU A 202 2.72 4.10 3.63
N PHE A 203 2.13 5.16 4.16
CA PHE A 203 2.85 6.13 4.97
C PHE A 203 3.38 5.51 6.27
N SER A 204 2.57 4.70 6.95
CA SER A 204 2.96 3.96 8.15
C SER A 204 4.09 2.96 7.87
N TYR A 205 4.03 2.25 6.73
CA TYR A 205 5.06 1.34 6.28
C TYR A 205 6.41 2.04 6.10
N LEU A 206 6.43 3.21 5.44
CA LEU A 206 7.67 3.95 5.22
C LEU A 206 8.31 4.48 6.51
N ILE A 207 7.50 4.81 7.51
CA ILE A 207 8.01 5.26 8.81
C ILE A 207 8.54 4.08 9.61
N LEU A 208 7.79 2.98 9.70
CA LEU A 208 8.06 1.91 10.65
C LEU A 208 8.99 0.83 10.12
N ILE A 209 9.29 0.79 8.83
CA ILE A 209 10.27 -0.15 8.27
C ILE A 209 11.70 0.14 8.75
N TYR A 210 11.95 1.33 9.29
CA TYR A 210 13.23 1.71 9.86
C TYR A 210 13.45 1.15 11.28
N PHE A 211 12.36 1.00 12.05
CA PHE A 211 12.37 0.54 13.43
C PHE A 211 12.17 -0.97 13.54
#